data_72e3bac8e2f864eeff7a1783cdf41ba6
#
_entry.id   72e3bac8e2f864eeff7a1783cdf41ba6
#
_cell.length_a   1.000
_cell.length_b   1.000
_cell.length_c   1.000
_cell.angle_alpha   90.00
_cell.angle_beta   90.00
_cell.angle_gamma   90.00
#
_symmetry.space_group_name_H-M   'P 1'
#
loop_
_entity.id
_entity.type
_entity.pdbx_description
1 polymer ?
#
loop_
_entity_poly.entity_id
_entity_poly.type
_entity_poly.pdbx_seq_one_letter_code
_entity_poly.pdbx_strand_id
1 'polypeptide(L)'
;MKIFFIFSYDLRKYFRKYSYICDEINTILFEKRRAMNDSNTINKGSLPGLKEKRYLQKKAIIGFLYRMGELSKPEICRLTNVTTPTVSRMIEELIEEGWVIDRGCGNSIGGKRPHVFSLNPDAAYILGVDIGREYLRVAIFNLKNEPIEGILEYPSILEEQDDEATLRYVREKIDETIGHLNIDRAKIKMAGFALPGLIDREGTSYTYLTYEQPGIKSILEEMLQIPVFIDNDSNVMAMAEHTFGVAKDVNNVLCISVNECIGLGMILNSKLYRGGIGMAGEFGHIRISGLEAPCHCGKIGCLETVSSGRAIEKVAGKPLQDIIEAARKDDISAIDLLHRAGEKLGEGIATMVHLFNPDMVVIGGEIVQAGDLMLVPVQQAINKYALARMRGHCELKMSNLGVYSAILGTLMMVMEHLYDDTECGYSLY
;
A
#
# COMPACT_ATOMS: atom_id res chain seq x y z
N MET A 1 18.81 -6.94 -13.49
CA MET A 1 18.00 -5.74 -13.30
C MET A 1 16.99 -5.68 -14.44
N LYS A 2 15.72 -5.92 -14.17
CA LYS A 2 14.64 -5.76 -15.16
C LYS A 2 13.94 -4.44 -14.85
N ILE A 3 13.88 -3.53 -15.84
CA ILE A 3 13.14 -2.27 -15.73
C ILE A 3 11.80 -2.50 -16.41
N PHE A 4 10.71 -2.43 -15.65
CA PHE A 4 9.37 -2.53 -16.19
C PHE A 4 8.72 -1.14 -16.21
N PHE A 5 8.34 -0.68 -17.42
CA PHE A 5 7.54 0.52 -17.57
C PHE A 5 6.08 0.17 -17.29
N ILE A 6 5.52 0.72 -16.23
CA ILE A 6 4.08 0.68 -15.99
C ILE A 6 3.45 1.73 -16.91
N PHE A 7 2.52 1.30 -17.77
CA PHE A 7 1.75 2.19 -18.65
C PHE A 7 1.12 3.31 -17.84
N SER A 8 1.25 4.54 -18.32
CA SER A 8 0.67 5.73 -17.71
C SER A 8 -0.85 5.62 -17.70
N TYR A 9 -1.41 5.17 -16.62
CA TYR A 9 -2.83 5.36 -16.33
C TYR A 9 -3.06 6.82 -15.94
N ASP A 10 -4.06 7.46 -16.54
CA ASP A 10 -4.43 8.83 -16.20
C ASP A 10 -5.06 8.87 -14.78
N LEU A 11 -4.21 8.95 -13.78
CA LEU A 11 -4.56 8.94 -12.35
C LEU A 11 -5.36 10.18 -11.94
N ARG A 12 -5.51 11.20 -12.81
CA ARG A 12 -6.17 12.48 -12.51
C ARG A 12 -7.67 12.38 -12.21
N LYS A 13 -8.34 11.31 -12.65
CA LYS A 13 -9.78 11.11 -12.40
C LYS A 13 -10.11 10.60 -10.99
N TYR A 14 -9.11 10.24 -10.20
CA TYR A 14 -9.27 9.31 -9.10
C TYR A 14 -9.26 9.92 -7.70
N PHE A 15 -8.84 11.16 -7.52
CA PHE A 15 -8.56 11.72 -6.19
C PHE A 15 -9.72 12.49 -5.51
N ARG A 16 -10.96 12.33 -5.92
CA ARG A 16 -12.08 13.11 -5.33
C ARG A 16 -12.53 12.67 -3.92
N LYS A 17 -12.04 11.56 -3.37
CA LYS A 17 -12.68 10.95 -2.18
C LYS A 17 -11.79 10.73 -0.95
N TYR A 18 -10.49 10.92 -1.03
CA TYR A 18 -9.62 10.68 0.12
C TYR A 18 -8.87 11.92 0.54
N SER A 19 -9.14 12.29 1.77
CA SER A 19 -8.55 13.41 2.46
C SER A 19 -7.36 12.94 3.29
N TYR A 20 -6.33 13.76 3.36
CA TYR A 20 -5.30 13.90 4.40
C TYR A 20 -3.85 13.80 3.94
N ILE A 21 -3.11 14.91 4.02
CA ILE A 21 -1.66 15.02 4.06
C ILE A 21 -1.30 15.85 5.27
N CYS A 22 -0.67 15.26 6.29
CA CYS A 22 -0.40 16.06 7.42
C CYS A 22 0.92 15.92 8.19
N ASP A 23 1.73 14.88 8.09
CA ASP A 23 2.92 14.75 8.95
C ASP A 23 4.29 14.93 8.31
N GLU A 24 4.41 14.89 6.97
CA GLU A 24 5.72 15.04 6.35
C GLU A 24 6.28 16.46 6.39
N ILE A 25 5.42 17.42 6.42
CA ILE A 25 5.80 18.77 6.85
C ILE A 25 6.33 18.71 8.29
N ASN A 26 5.94 17.72 9.13
CA ASN A 26 6.55 17.47 10.43
C ASN A 26 8.04 17.11 10.32
N THR A 27 8.50 16.43 9.28
CA THR A 27 9.93 16.06 9.16
C THR A 27 10.80 17.29 8.88
N ILE A 28 10.34 18.22 8.05
CA ILE A 28 11.03 19.51 7.80
C ILE A 28 11.02 20.38 9.05
N LEU A 29 10.06 20.16 9.94
CA LEU A 29 9.89 20.92 11.20
C LEU A 29 10.23 20.09 12.43
N PHE A 30 10.40 18.78 12.34
CA PHE A 30 10.97 17.96 13.40
C PHE A 30 12.43 18.37 13.69
N GLU A 31 13.20 18.72 12.67
CA GLU A 31 14.50 19.34 12.87
C GLU A 31 14.37 20.70 13.57
N LYS A 32 13.35 21.49 13.25
CA LYS A 32 13.04 22.74 13.98
C LYS A 32 12.40 22.48 15.36
N ARG A 33 11.63 21.39 15.54
CA ARG A 33 11.12 20.98 16.86
C ARG A 33 12.21 20.44 17.77
N ARG A 34 13.18 19.69 17.24
CA ARG A 34 14.36 19.23 17.98
C ARG A 34 15.19 20.42 18.50
N ALA A 35 15.30 21.48 17.71
CA ALA A 35 15.93 22.74 18.11
C ALA A 35 15.05 23.59 19.06
N MET A 36 13.74 23.36 19.13
CA MET A 36 12.81 24.08 20.03
C MET A 36 12.45 23.31 21.31
N ASN A 37 12.55 21.97 21.32
CA ASN A 37 12.26 21.12 22.50
C ASN A 37 13.39 21.08 23.51
N ASP A 38 14.59 21.59 23.18
CA ASP A 38 15.64 21.84 24.16
C ASP A 38 15.31 23.03 25.08
N SER A 39 14.15 23.66 24.90
CA SER A 39 13.68 24.77 25.75
C SER A 39 12.16 24.82 25.83
N ASN A 40 11.49 23.84 26.44
CA ASN A 40 10.25 24.05 27.22
C ASN A 40 9.36 22.80 27.26
N THR A 41 9.11 22.33 28.45
CA THR A 41 7.97 21.49 28.86
C THR A 41 6.67 22.21 28.53
N ILE A 42 5.90 21.73 27.52
CA ILE A 42 4.62 22.32 27.16
C ILE A 42 3.47 21.50 27.76
N ASN A 43 2.68 22.16 28.59
CA ASN A 43 1.41 21.70 29.13
C ASN A 43 0.39 21.36 28.04
N LYS A 44 -0.19 20.18 28.07
CA LYS A 44 -1.34 19.79 27.23
C LYS A 44 -2.55 20.69 27.58
N GLY A 45 -2.93 21.58 26.65
CA GLY A 45 -4.15 22.39 26.78
C GLY A 45 -4.07 23.84 26.27
N SER A 46 -2.94 24.31 25.73
CA SER A 46 -2.86 25.67 25.17
C SER A 46 -3.23 25.69 23.67
N LEU A 47 -3.99 26.73 23.28
CA LEU A 47 -4.26 27.02 21.85
C LEU A 47 -2.94 27.14 21.07
N PRO A 48 -2.89 26.61 19.82
CA PRO A 48 -1.68 26.67 19.00
C PRO A 48 -1.17 28.08 18.82
N GLY A 49 0.15 28.30 18.97
CA GLY A 49 0.78 29.58 18.70
C GLY A 49 0.58 30.01 17.23
N LEU A 50 0.71 31.31 16.93
CA LEU A 50 0.52 31.85 15.56
C LEU A 50 1.35 31.11 14.49
N LYS A 51 2.56 30.67 14.83
CA LYS A 51 3.45 29.91 13.95
C LYS A 51 2.91 28.50 13.67
N GLU A 52 2.39 27.83 14.68
CA GLU A 52 1.82 26.50 14.60
C GLU A 52 0.50 26.51 13.80
N LYS A 53 -0.37 27.49 14.03
CA LYS A 53 -1.59 27.69 13.24
C LYS A 53 -1.27 27.91 11.76
N ARG A 54 -0.28 28.75 11.45
CA ARG A 54 0.12 29.01 10.05
C ARG A 54 0.67 27.75 9.36
N TYR A 55 1.42 26.99 10.09
CA TYR A 55 1.94 25.71 9.67
C TYR A 55 0.81 24.73 9.30
N LEU A 56 -0.14 24.51 10.21
CA LEU A 56 -1.30 23.64 9.96
C LEU A 56 -2.12 24.11 8.75
N GLN A 57 -2.23 25.42 8.52
CA GLN A 57 -2.93 25.97 7.36
C GLN A 57 -2.17 25.70 6.04
N LYS A 58 -0.84 25.87 5.99
CA LYS A 58 -0.04 25.48 4.81
C LYS A 58 -0.17 23.99 4.52
N LYS A 59 -0.09 23.17 5.53
CA LYS A 59 -0.28 21.75 5.52
C LYS A 59 -1.65 21.38 4.90
N ALA A 60 -2.72 21.99 5.37
CA ALA A 60 -4.06 21.79 4.81
C ALA A 60 -4.14 22.16 3.31
N ILE A 61 -3.49 23.26 2.89
CA ILE A 61 -3.43 23.65 1.47
C ILE A 61 -2.74 22.56 0.63
N ILE A 62 -1.59 22.07 1.06
CA ILE A 62 -0.87 20.98 0.40
C ILE A 62 -1.78 19.75 0.31
N GLY A 63 -2.45 19.39 1.41
CA GLY A 63 -3.40 18.28 1.46
C GLY A 63 -4.53 18.42 0.45
N PHE A 64 -5.15 19.58 0.34
CA PHE A 64 -6.21 19.81 -0.64
C PHE A 64 -5.70 19.76 -2.09
N LEU A 65 -4.54 20.34 -2.37
CA LEU A 65 -3.92 20.28 -3.69
C LEU A 65 -3.55 18.85 -4.10
N TYR A 66 -3.06 18.06 -3.16
CA TYR A 66 -2.77 16.65 -3.44
C TYR A 66 -4.03 15.86 -3.84
N ARG A 67 -5.13 16.04 -3.10
CA ARG A 67 -6.38 15.28 -3.30
C ARG A 67 -7.16 15.70 -4.52
N MET A 68 -7.26 17.01 -4.68
CA MET A 68 -8.16 17.61 -5.66
C MET A 68 -7.45 18.03 -6.95
N GLY A 69 -6.10 17.95 -6.94
CA GLY A 69 -5.27 18.31 -8.07
C GLY A 69 -5.10 19.81 -8.19
N GLU A 70 -5.78 20.45 -9.14
CA GLU A 70 -5.66 21.88 -9.38
C GLU A 70 -6.78 22.64 -8.64
N LEU A 71 -6.40 23.68 -7.88
CA LEU A 71 -7.33 24.52 -7.14
C LEU A 71 -7.02 26.01 -7.38
N SER A 72 -8.07 26.80 -7.46
CA SER A 72 -7.98 28.26 -7.45
C SER A 72 -7.91 28.83 -6.02
N LYS A 73 -7.41 30.08 -5.87
CA LYS A 73 -7.38 30.74 -4.56
C LYS A 73 -8.77 30.80 -3.87
N PRO A 74 -9.89 31.10 -4.57
CA PRO A 74 -11.21 31.06 -3.97
C PRO A 74 -11.62 29.67 -3.44
N GLU A 75 -11.28 28.59 -4.17
CA GLU A 75 -11.56 27.22 -3.72
C GLU A 75 -10.74 26.88 -2.47
N ILE A 76 -9.45 27.21 -2.46
CA ILE A 76 -8.58 27.03 -1.29
C ILE A 76 -9.12 27.81 -0.08
N CYS A 77 -9.55 29.07 -0.27
CA CYS A 77 -10.18 29.86 0.79
C CYS A 77 -11.40 29.15 1.38
N ARG A 78 -12.27 28.61 0.52
CA ARG A 78 -13.48 27.89 0.95
C ARG A 78 -13.15 26.61 1.71
N LEU A 79 -12.20 25.82 1.21
CA LEU A 79 -11.78 24.53 1.80
C LEU A 79 -11.06 24.72 3.15
N THR A 80 -10.23 25.76 3.26
CA THR A 80 -9.44 26.02 4.46
C THR A 80 -10.14 26.97 5.46
N ASN A 81 -11.27 27.57 5.07
CA ASN A 81 -11.92 28.64 5.83
C ASN A 81 -10.97 29.79 6.21
N VAL A 82 -10.06 30.15 5.29
CA VAL A 82 -9.04 31.19 5.47
C VAL A 82 -9.28 32.33 4.48
N THR A 83 -9.02 33.56 4.90
CA THR A 83 -9.23 34.76 4.06
C THR A 83 -8.31 34.82 2.86
N THR A 84 -8.76 35.41 1.76
CA THR A 84 -8.00 35.50 0.50
C THR A 84 -6.61 36.14 0.64
N PRO A 85 -6.38 37.23 1.40
CA PRO A 85 -5.03 37.77 1.60
C PRO A 85 -4.07 36.76 2.25
N THR A 86 -4.58 36.01 3.22
CA THR A 86 -3.77 35.00 3.94
C THR A 86 -3.45 33.81 3.04
N VAL A 87 -4.44 33.30 2.29
CA VAL A 87 -4.22 32.22 1.31
C VAL A 87 -3.23 32.67 0.22
N SER A 88 -3.37 33.90 -0.31
CA SER A 88 -2.45 34.41 -1.35
C SER A 88 -1.00 34.39 -0.86
N ARG A 89 -0.75 34.90 0.36
CA ARG A 89 0.59 34.90 0.94
C ARG A 89 1.13 33.49 1.20
N MET A 90 0.26 32.55 1.66
CA MET A 90 0.67 31.17 1.88
C MET A 90 1.01 30.46 0.56
N ILE A 91 0.24 30.68 -0.51
CA ILE A 91 0.53 30.13 -1.83
C ILE A 91 1.85 30.67 -2.37
N GLU A 92 2.11 31.98 -2.25
CA GLU A 92 3.38 32.59 -2.65
C GLU A 92 4.56 31.95 -1.91
N GLU A 93 4.45 31.79 -0.61
CA GLU A 93 5.47 31.10 0.20
C GLU A 93 5.66 29.62 -0.21
N LEU A 94 4.57 28.90 -0.47
CA LEU A 94 4.65 27.51 -0.92
C LEU A 94 5.24 27.38 -2.33
N ILE A 95 5.09 28.40 -3.18
CA ILE A 95 5.77 28.47 -4.51
C ILE A 95 7.26 28.73 -4.29
N GLU A 96 7.64 29.69 -3.43
CA GLU A 96 9.05 29.97 -3.08
C GLU A 96 9.73 28.75 -2.42
N GLU A 97 9.01 28.01 -1.60
CA GLU A 97 9.48 26.77 -0.96
C GLU A 97 9.50 25.55 -1.94
N GLY A 98 8.99 25.72 -3.17
CA GLY A 98 9.00 24.70 -4.21
C GLY A 98 7.90 23.63 -4.10
N TRP A 99 6.93 23.78 -3.16
CA TRP A 99 5.83 22.83 -2.95
C TRP A 99 4.68 22.99 -3.95
N VAL A 100 4.44 24.21 -4.43
CA VAL A 100 3.31 24.56 -5.26
C VAL A 100 3.78 25.15 -6.58
N ILE A 101 3.06 24.85 -7.66
CA ILE A 101 3.28 25.40 -9.01
C ILE A 101 2.05 26.20 -9.42
N ASP A 102 2.26 27.43 -9.93
CA ASP A 102 1.22 28.19 -10.63
C ASP A 102 1.01 27.60 -12.02
N ARG A 103 -0.17 27.10 -12.31
CA ARG A 103 -0.55 26.51 -13.60
C ARG A 103 -1.14 27.55 -14.58
N GLY A 104 -1.19 28.81 -14.16
CA GLY A 104 -1.81 29.86 -14.96
C GLY A 104 -3.34 29.83 -14.93
N CYS A 105 -3.97 30.26 -16.03
CA CYS A 105 -5.42 30.33 -16.10
C CYS A 105 -6.05 28.97 -16.35
N GLY A 106 -6.91 28.53 -15.41
CA GLY A 106 -7.71 27.31 -15.53
C GLY A 106 -8.84 27.39 -16.56
N ASN A 107 -9.65 26.33 -16.67
CA ASN A 107 -10.80 26.27 -17.54
C ASN A 107 -11.90 27.25 -17.10
N SER A 108 -12.52 27.97 -18.03
CA SER A 108 -13.59 28.92 -17.76
C SER A 108 -14.93 28.21 -17.65
N ILE A 109 -15.65 28.46 -16.56
CA ILE A 109 -17.07 28.09 -16.39
C ILE A 109 -17.89 29.40 -16.37
N GLY A 110 -17.69 30.28 -17.38
CA GLY A 110 -18.35 31.57 -17.47
C GLY A 110 -17.71 32.66 -16.57
N GLY A 111 -17.04 33.64 -17.17
CA GLY A 111 -16.37 34.75 -16.49
C GLY A 111 -14.85 34.76 -16.63
N LYS A 112 -14.15 35.58 -15.82
CA LYS A 112 -12.68 35.68 -15.83
C LYS A 112 -12.08 34.35 -15.33
N ARG A 113 -11.22 33.76 -16.15
CA ARG A 113 -10.52 32.51 -15.82
C ARG A 113 -9.69 32.68 -14.53
N PRO A 114 -9.95 31.88 -13.48
CA PRO A 114 -9.15 31.96 -12.28
C PRO A 114 -7.77 31.33 -12.50
N HIS A 115 -6.75 31.88 -11.83
CA HIS A 115 -5.46 31.19 -11.68
C HIS A 115 -5.64 29.96 -10.82
N VAL A 116 -5.06 28.84 -11.26
CA VAL A 116 -5.07 27.56 -10.57
C VAL A 116 -3.66 27.14 -10.16
N PHE A 117 -3.58 26.47 -9.05
CA PHE A 117 -2.35 26.01 -8.41
C PHE A 117 -2.40 24.50 -8.24
N SER A 118 -1.26 23.83 -8.38
CA SER A 118 -1.12 22.38 -8.12
C SER A 118 0.10 22.11 -7.26
N LEU A 119 0.19 20.90 -6.68
CA LEU A 119 1.44 20.45 -6.11
C LEU A 119 2.53 20.35 -7.18
N ASN A 120 3.76 20.64 -6.78
CA ASN A 120 4.95 20.26 -7.52
C ASN A 120 5.18 18.75 -7.30
N PRO A 121 5.11 17.91 -8.33
CA PRO A 121 5.33 16.46 -8.17
C PRO A 121 6.69 16.13 -7.56
N ASP A 122 7.69 16.94 -7.87
CA ASP A 122 9.08 16.70 -7.50
C ASP A 122 9.52 17.49 -6.26
N ALA A 123 8.57 18.03 -5.48
CA ALA A 123 8.86 18.71 -4.22
C ALA A 123 9.39 17.74 -3.16
N ALA A 124 8.86 16.53 -3.14
CA ALA A 124 9.27 15.46 -2.24
C ALA A 124 9.04 14.09 -2.89
N TYR A 125 9.74 13.09 -2.38
CA TYR A 125 9.63 11.70 -2.84
C TYR A 125 9.36 10.77 -1.67
N ILE A 126 8.69 9.65 -1.97
CA ILE A 126 8.40 8.56 -1.04
C ILE A 126 9.15 7.33 -1.53
N LEU A 127 9.92 6.71 -0.65
CA LEU A 127 10.58 5.43 -0.91
C LEU A 127 9.60 4.31 -0.59
N GLY A 128 9.32 3.44 -1.56
CA GLY A 128 8.60 2.18 -1.38
C GLY A 128 9.58 1.02 -1.45
N VAL A 129 9.46 0.08 -0.52
CA VAL A 129 10.26 -1.15 -0.46
C VAL A 129 9.32 -2.33 -0.19
N ASP A 130 9.33 -3.32 -1.07
CA ASP A 130 8.57 -4.56 -0.93
C ASP A 130 9.59 -5.71 -0.82
N ILE A 131 9.70 -6.26 0.39
CA ILE A 131 10.64 -7.35 0.68
C ILE A 131 9.86 -8.64 0.63
N GLY A 132 9.83 -9.28 -0.53
CA GLY A 132 9.31 -10.62 -0.70
C GLY A 132 10.37 -11.68 -0.40
N ARG A 133 9.98 -12.95 -0.41
CA ARG A 133 10.90 -14.08 -0.20
C ARG A 133 11.82 -14.32 -1.39
N GLU A 134 11.29 -14.19 -2.60
CA GLU A 134 12.03 -14.40 -3.85
C GLU A 134 12.52 -13.10 -4.49
N TYR A 135 11.93 -11.96 -4.12
CA TYR A 135 12.21 -10.67 -4.70
C TYR A 135 12.34 -9.57 -3.65
N LEU A 136 13.10 -8.56 -3.99
CA LEU A 136 13.15 -7.27 -3.32
C LEU A 136 12.80 -6.21 -4.37
N ARG A 137 11.71 -5.46 -4.17
CA ARG A 137 11.33 -4.36 -5.05
C ARG A 137 11.55 -3.03 -4.37
N VAL A 138 12.13 -2.10 -5.12
CA VAL A 138 12.37 -0.74 -4.66
C VAL A 138 11.81 0.23 -5.69
N ALA A 139 11.04 1.21 -5.23
CA ALA A 139 10.52 2.28 -6.05
C ALA A 139 10.61 3.62 -5.33
N ILE A 140 10.77 4.70 -6.09
CA ILE A 140 10.70 6.06 -5.57
C ILE A 140 9.50 6.72 -6.25
N PHE A 141 8.54 7.18 -5.44
CA PHE A 141 7.31 7.79 -5.91
C PHE A 141 7.36 9.31 -5.76
N ASN A 142 6.84 10.01 -6.74
CA ASN A 142 6.61 11.45 -6.66
C ASN A 142 5.26 11.77 -5.97
N LEU A 143 4.97 13.06 -5.74
CA LEU A 143 3.71 13.49 -5.12
C LEU A 143 2.47 13.37 -6.04
N LYS A 144 2.61 12.78 -7.22
CA LYS A 144 1.49 12.33 -8.08
C LYS A 144 1.25 10.82 -7.97
N ASN A 145 1.96 10.15 -7.07
CA ASN A 145 1.91 8.69 -6.91
C ASN A 145 2.44 7.92 -8.13
N GLU A 146 3.31 8.55 -8.91
CA GLU A 146 3.94 7.95 -10.07
C GLU A 146 5.34 7.48 -9.67
N PRO A 147 5.72 6.22 -9.98
CA PRO A 147 7.08 5.76 -9.75
C PRO A 147 8.03 6.45 -10.75
N ILE A 148 9.16 6.95 -10.25
CA ILE A 148 10.19 7.57 -11.08
C ILE A 148 10.95 6.47 -11.81
N GLU A 149 10.91 6.49 -13.15
CA GLU A 149 11.55 5.48 -14.02
C GLU A 149 11.16 4.02 -13.74
N GLY A 150 10.08 3.78 -12.98
CA GLY A 150 9.52 2.47 -12.75
C GLY A 150 9.89 1.83 -11.41
N ILE A 151 9.70 0.52 -11.32
CA ILE A 151 9.96 -0.31 -10.14
C ILE A 151 11.21 -1.16 -10.45
N LEU A 152 12.21 -1.10 -9.60
CA LEU A 152 13.40 -1.94 -9.71
C LEU A 152 13.20 -3.22 -8.91
N GLU A 153 13.54 -4.35 -9.52
CA GLU A 153 13.42 -5.67 -8.91
C GLU A 153 14.78 -6.35 -8.83
N TYR A 154 15.08 -6.87 -7.65
CA TYR A 154 16.30 -7.59 -7.30
C TYR A 154 15.94 -8.96 -6.73
N PRO A 155 16.81 -9.98 -6.82
CA PRO A 155 16.64 -11.22 -6.06
C PRO A 155 16.57 -10.93 -4.56
N SER A 156 15.71 -11.63 -3.83
CA SER A 156 15.68 -11.54 -2.37
C SER A 156 16.68 -12.52 -1.74
N ILE A 157 17.16 -12.18 -0.55
CA ILE A 157 17.98 -13.04 0.28
C ILE A 157 17.34 -13.29 1.66
N LEU A 158 16.04 -12.96 1.80
CA LEU A 158 15.33 -12.96 3.08
C LEU A 158 15.32 -14.33 3.78
N GLU A 159 15.28 -15.43 3.03
CA GLU A 159 15.31 -16.79 3.58
C GLU A 159 16.73 -17.42 3.57
N GLU A 160 17.68 -16.82 2.88
CA GLU A 160 19.01 -17.37 2.68
C GLU A 160 20.05 -16.86 3.69
N GLN A 161 19.78 -15.69 4.29
CA GLN A 161 20.72 -14.96 5.12
C GLN A 161 20.10 -14.60 6.47
N ASP A 162 20.95 -14.23 7.41
CA ASP A 162 20.50 -13.67 8.67
C ASP A 162 19.89 -12.26 8.50
N ASP A 163 19.14 -11.81 9.51
CA ASP A 163 18.45 -10.54 9.50
C ASP A 163 19.40 -9.34 9.25
N GLU A 164 20.63 -9.40 9.76
CA GLU A 164 21.61 -8.32 9.61
C GLU A 164 22.17 -8.25 8.18
N ALA A 165 22.46 -9.40 7.56
CA ALA A 165 22.89 -9.47 6.17
C ALA A 165 21.76 -9.01 5.24
N THR A 166 20.51 -9.40 5.54
CA THR A 166 19.32 -8.95 4.80
C THR A 166 19.18 -7.43 4.85
N LEU A 167 19.31 -6.82 6.03
CA LEU A 167 19.23 -5.35 6.14
C LEU A 167 20.36 -4.62 5.39
N ARG A 168 21.59 -5.16 5.45
CA ARG A 168 22.72 -4.60 4.66
C ARG A 168 22.42 -4.65 3.16
N TYR A 169 21.89 -5.77 2.69
CA TYR A 169 21.52 -5.95 1.29
C TYR A 169 20.37 -4.99 0.87
N VAL A 170 19.32 -4.90 1.66
CA VAL A 170 18.21 -3.96 1.42
C VAL A 170 18.73 -2.54 1.31
N ARG A 171 19.60 -2.11 2.25
CA ARG A 171 20.23 -0.79 2.19
C ARG A 171 21.03 -0.58 0.90
N GLU A 172 21.87 -1.56 0.54
CA GLU A 172 22.65 -1.51 -0.69
C GLU A 172 21.75 -1.31 -1.92
N LYS A 173 20.65 -2.05 -2.01
CA LYS A 173 19.73 -1.95 -3.16
C LYS A 173 18.92 -0.65 -3.17
N ILE A 174 18.59 -0.10 -2.01
CA ILE A 174 18.01 1.25 -1.91
C ILE A 174 19.03 2.30 -2.41
N ASP A 175 20.28 2.24 -1.95
CA ASP A 175 21.32 3.18 -2.35
C ASP A 175 21.65 3.05 -3.85
N GLU A 176 21.67 1.83 -4.39
CA GLU A 176 21.81 1.54 -5.83
C GLU A 176 20.65 2.16 -6.63
N THR A 177 19.42 2.01 -6.16
CA THR A 177 18.22 2.58 -6.80
C THR A 177 18.29 4.11 -6.82
N ILE A 178 18.61 4.74 -5.69
CA ILE A 178 18.73 6.21 -5.58
C ILE A 178 19.81 6.72 -6.53
N GLY A 179 20.96 6.04 -6.57
CA GLY A 179 22.07 6.39 -7.47
C GLY A 179 21.72 6.20 -8.95
N HIS A 180 21.03 5.10 -9.30
CA HIS A 180 20.61 4.82 -10.68
C HIS A 180 19.63 5.88 -11.19
N LEU A 181 18.66 6.29 -10.35
CA LEU A 181 17.66 7.30 -10.69
C LEU A 181 18.18 8.74 -10.56
N ASN A 182 19.43 8.92 -10.12
CA ASN A 182 20.04 10.24 -9.87
C ASN A 182 19.17 11.16 -8.99
N ILE A 183 18.55 10.58 -7.96
CA ILE A 183 17.65 11.26 -7.04
C ILE A 183 18.44 11.96 -5.93
N ASP A 184 18.12 13.22 -5.66
CA ASP A 184 18.58 13.90 -4.45
C ASP A 184 17.96 13.23 -3.21
N ARG A 185 18.78 12.53 -2.42
CA ARG A 185 18.36 11.83 -1.21
C ARG A 185 17.62 12.74 -0.22
N ALA A 186 17.96 14.02 -0.17
CA ALA A 186 17.30 15.00 0.69
C ALA A 186 15.84 15.24 0.34
N LYS A 187 15.41 14.88 -0.86
CA LYS A 187 14.01 14.93 -1.30
C LYS A 187 13.20 13.70 -0.90
N ILE A 188 13.82 12.58 -0.54
CA ILE A 188 13.12 11.41 0.00
C ILE A 188 12.77 11.71 1.44
N LYS A 189 11.48 11.82 1.74
CA LYS A 189 11.01 12.30 3.04
C LYS A 189 10.50 11.20 3.95
N MET A 190 10.04 10.09 3.39
CA MET A 190 9.51 8.96 4.12
C MET A 190 9.70 7.67 3.35
N ALA A 191 9.59 6.55 4.05
CA ALA A 191 9.64 5.23 3.46
C ALA A 191 8.51 4.33 3.96
N GLY A 192 7.95 3.54 3.03
CA GLY A 192 7.02 2.46 3.31
C GLY A 192 7.65 1.12 3.01
N PHE A 193 7.53 0.17 3.93
CA PHE A 193 8.03 -1.19 3.79
C PHE A 193 6.89 -2.20 3.86
N ALA A 194 6.76 -3.04 2.85
CA ALA A 194 5.94 -4.23 2.87
C ALA A 194 6.81 -5.42 3.26
N LEU A 195 6.38 -6.18 4.26
CA LEU A 195 7.07 -7.37 4.74
C LEU A 195 6.11 -8.56 4.77
N PRO A 196 6.56 -9.78 4.44
CA PRO A 196 5.77 -10.99 4.64
C PRO A 196 5.71 -11.37 6.13
N GLY A 197 4.70 -12.15 6.50
CA GLY A 197 4.53 -12.68 7.85
C GLY A 197 3.80 -11.76 8.81
N LEU A 198 3.95 -12.01 10.11
CA LEU A 198 3.18 -11.35 11.16
C LEU A 198 3.78 -9.98 11.49
N ILE A 199 3.00 -8.93 11.27
CA ILE A 199 3.36 -7.53 11.57
C ILE A 199 2.28 -6.94 12.45
N ASP A 200 2.64 -6.29 13.55
CA ASP A 200 1.69 -5.59 14.41
C ASP A 200 1.43 -4.13 13.94
N ARG A 201 0.57 -3.42 14.68
CA ARG A 201 0.21 -2.04 14.35
C ARG A 201 1.36 -1.04 14.51
N GLU A 202 2.33 -1.36 15.33
CA GLU A 202 3.51 -0.56 15.60
C GLU A 202 4.61 -0.80 14.55
N GLY A 203 4.42 -1.79 13.65
CA GLY A 203 5.39 -2.19 12.63
C GLY A 203 6.46 -3.14 13.18
N THR A 204 6.16 -3.87 14.26
CA THR A 204 7.05 -4.93 14.77
C THR A 204 6.83 -6.20 13.95
N SER A 205 7.91 -6.79 13.47
CA SER A 205 7.88 -8.06 12.76
C SER A 205 8.17 -9.24 13.67
N TYR A 206 7.37 -10.30 13.53
CA TYR A 206 7.46 -11.54 14.34
C TYR A 206 7.86 -12.78 13.51
N THR A 207 8.07 -12.61 12.22
CA THR A 207 8.41 -13.73 11.33
C THR A 207 9.78 -13.54 10.66
N TYR A 208 10.04 -12.39 10.08
CA TYR A 208 11.29 -12.02 9.41
C TYR A 208 11.79 -10.70 9.96
N LEU A 209 13.11 -10.49 9.96
CA LEU A 209 13.71 -9.27 10.50
C LEU A 209 13.23 -9.02 11.95
N THR A 210 13.35 -10.06 12.77
CA THR A 210 12.79 -10.11 14.12
C THR A 210 13.76 -9.49 15.13
N TYR A 211 13.61 -8.19 15.38
CA TYR A 211 14.40 -7.46 16.36
C TYR A 211 13.56 -7.12 17.58
N GLU A 212 14.00 -7.54 18.77
CA GLU A 212 13.25 -7.27 20.01
C GLU A 212 13.38 -5.79 20.44
N GLN A 213 14.61 -5.27 20.54
CA GLN A 213 14.87 -3.86 20.88
C GLN A 213 16.27 -3.45 20.39
N PRO A 214 16.40 -2.35 19.58
CA PRO A 214 15.27 -1.62 18.99
C PRO A 214 14.57 -2.47 17.93
N GLY A 215 13.23 -2.33 17.77
CA GLY A 215 12.47 -3.03 16.75
C GLY A 215 12.90 -2.63 15.34
N ILE A 216 12.53 -3.45 14.34
CA ILE A 216 12.92 -3.25 12.93
C ILE A 216 12.61 -1.85 12.40
N LYS A 217 11.49 -1.25 12.78
CA LYS A 217 11.13 0.11 12.41
C LYS A 217 12.20 1.12 12.81
N SER A 218 12.64 1.09 14.09
CA SER A 218 13.66 2.01 14.59
C SER A 218 15.01 1.81 13.90
N ILE A 219 15.37 0.57 13.57
CA ILE A 219 16.61 0.25 12.84
C ILE A 219 16.56 0.84 11.43
N LEU A 220 15.42 0.70 10.74
CA LEU A 220 15.24 1.27 9.40
C LEU A 220 15.20 2.80 9.43
N GLU A 221 14.57 3.41 10.44
CA GLU A 221 14.59 4.87 10.64
C GLU A 221 16.00 5.41 10.91
N GLU A 222 16.80 4.70 11.72
CA GLU A 222 18.20 5.03 11.94
C GLU A 222 19.04 4.85 10.66
N MET A 223 18.81 3.76 9.92
CA MET A 223 19.50 3.47 8.67
C MET A 223 19.23 4.51 7.57
N LEU A 224 17.98 4.94 7.43
CA LEU A 224 17.54 5.83 6.35
C LEU A 224 17.52 7.30 6.74
N GLN A 225 17.50 7.63 8.04
CA GLN A 225 17.37 8.98 8.62
C GLN A 225 16.08 9.70 8.20
N ILE A 226 15.01 8.93 7.92
CA ILE A 226 13.67 9.40 7.59
C ILE A 226 12.64 8.53 8.32
N PRO A 227 11.39 9.02 8.52
CA PRO A 227 10.30 8.21 9.06
C PRO A 227 10.02 6.97 8.21
N VAL A 228 9.80 5.85 8.88
CA VAL A 228 9.51 4.55 8.25
C VAL A 228 8.16 4.02 8.71
N PHE A 229 7.40 3.48 7.77
CA PHE A 229 6.14 2.77 8.01
C PHE A 229 6.28 1.35 7.51
N ILE A 230 5.77 0.40 8.28
CA ILE A 230 5.87 -1.03 7.98
C ILE A 230 4.49 -1.66 8.16
N ASP A 231 4.09 -2.49 7.21
CA ASP A 231 2.87 -3.32 7.32
C ASP A 231 3.08 -4.64 6.56
N ASN A 232 2.17 -5.58 6.80
CA ASN A 232 2.14 -6.85 6.09
C ASN A 232 1.87 -6.64 4.58
N ASP A 233 2.51 -7.44 3.73
CA ASP A 233 2.43 -7.40 2.27
C ASP A 233 0.98 -7.49 1.74
N SER A 234 0.13 -8.32 2.35
CA SER A 234 -1.28 -8.47 1.94
C SER A 234 -2.13 -7.28 2.38
N ASN A 235 -1.80 -6.64 3.51
CA ASN A 235 -2.45 -5.41 3.94
C ASN A 235 -2.17 -4.27 2.95
N VAL A 236 -0.90 -4.06 2.59
CA VAL A 236 -0.54 -3.01 1.62
C VAL A 236 -1.05 -3.31 0.22
N MET A 237 -1.10 -4.59 -0.19
CA MET A 237 -1.77 -5.00 -1.41
C MET A 237 -3.25 -4.57 -1.41
N ALA A 238 -3.98 -4.79 -0.31
CA ALA A 238 -5.39 -4.39 -0.21
C ALA A 238 -5.56 -2.87 -0.32
N MET A 239 -4.64 -2.09 0.25
CA MET A 239 -4.63 -0.63 0.11
C MET A 239 -4.41 -0.20 -1.35
N ALA A 240 -3.49 -0.86 -2.06
CA ALA A 240 -3.27 -0.59 -3.48
C ALA A 240 -4.50 -0.94 -4.34
N GLU A 241 -5.10 -2.10 -4.14
CA GLU A 241 -6.29 -2.52 -4.88
C GLU A 241 -7.49 -1.60 -4.64
N HIS A 242 -7.66 -1.14 -3.40
CA HIS A 242 -8.72 -0.19 -3.03
C HIS A 242 -8.50 1.21 -3.60
N THR A 243 -7.25 1.58 -3.89
CA THR A 243 -6.92 2.92 -4.40
C THR A 243 -6.74 2.93 -5.92
N PHE A 244 -5.99 1.98 -6.45
CA PHE A 244 -5.54 1.97 -7.84
C PHE A 244 -6.09 0.80 -8.66
N GLY A 245 -6.53 -0.27 -7.99
CA GLY A 245 -6.91 -1.52 -8.60
C GLY A 245 -8.40 -1.68 -8.89
N VAL A 246 -8.81 -2.94 -9.04
CA VAL A 246 -10.18 -3.34 -9.38
C VAL A 246 -11.19 -3.11 -8.24
N ALA A 247 -10.71 -2.93 -7.01
CA ALA A 247 -11.54 -2.72 -5.80
C ALA A 247 -11.77 -1.24 -5.49
N LYS A 248 -11.44 -0.39 -6.42
CA LYS A 248 -11.60 1.04 -6.23
C LYS A 248 -13.06 1.42 -5.99
N ASP A 249 -13.26 2.33 -5.01
CA ASP A 249 -14.60 2.80 -4.57
C ASP A 249 -15.53 1.71 -4.01
N VAL A 250 -15.01 0.50 -3.74
CA VAL A 250 -15.75 -0.59 -3.12
C VAL A 250 -15.58 -0.56 -1.61
N ASN A 251 -16.66 -0.60 -0.83
CA ASN A 251 -16.59 -0.37 0.62
C ASN A 251 -16.06 -1.58 1.40
N ASN A 252 -16.42 -2.81 0.99
CA ASN A 252 -16.04 -4.03 1.71
C ASN A 252 -15.37 -5.00 0.74
N VAL A 253 -14.06 -5.13 0.86
CA VAL A 253 -13.23 -5.92 -0.05
C VAL A 253 -12.35 -6.87 0.73
N LEU A 254 -12.27 -8.10 0.25
CA LEU A 254 -11.29 -9.07 0.68
C LEU A 254 -10.24 -9.24 -0.42
N CYS A 255 -9.01 -8.83 -0.17
CA CYS A 255 -7.89 -8.96 -1.10
C CYS A 255 -7.02 -10.14 -0.69
N ILE A 256 -7.06 -11.20 -1.47
CA ILE A 256 -6.33 -12.44 -1.22
C ILE A 256 -5.07 -12.45 -2.07
N SER A 257 -3.91 -12.46 -1.42
CA SER A 257 -2.61 -12.62 -2.06
C SER A 257 -2.25 -14.10 -2.12
N VAL A 258 -2.05 -14.63 -3.32
CA VAL A 258 -1.60 -16.02 -3.53
C VAL A 258 -0.25 -15.98 -4.24
N ASN A 259 0.78 -16.02 -3.42
CA ASN A 259 2.19 -16.14 -3.78
C ASN A 259 2.71 -17.49 -3.24
N GLU A 260 3.95 -17.57 -2.81
CA GLU A 260 4.45 -18.73 -2.06
C GLU A 260 3.54 -19.10 -0.87
N CYS A 261 2.99 -18.11 -0.16
CA CYS A 261 1.99 -18.26 0.90
C CYS A 261 0.66 -17.65 0.48
N ILE A 262 -0.34 -17.76 1.35
CA ILE A 262 -1.66 -17.13 1.18
C ILE A 262 -1.85 -16.11 2.28
N GLY A 263 -2.01 -14.84 1.90
CA GLY A 263 -2.38 -13.77 2.80
C GLY A 263 -3.73 -13.15 2.46
N LEU A 264 -4.27 -12.35 3.37
CA LEU A 264 -5.54 -11.65 3.20
C LEU A 264 -5.45 -10.25 3.81
N GLY A 265 -5.58 -9.23 2.98
CA GLY A 265 -5.87 -7.87 3.40
C GLY A 265 -7.36 -7.58 3.31
N MET A 266 -7.92 -6.91 4.32
CA MET A 266 -9.35 -6.64 4.41
C MET A 266 -9.63 -5.14 4.43
N ILE A 267 -10.42 -4.66 3.50
CA ILE A 267 -11.01 -3.32 3.55
C ILE A 267 -12.46 -3.47 4.01
N LEU A 268 -12.80 -2.91 5.15
CA LEU A 268 -14.16 -2.92 5.71
C LEU A 268 -14.62 -1.49 5.98
N ASN A 269 -15.76 -1.11 5.40
CA ASN A 269 -16.26 0.27 5.44
C ASN A 269 -15.22 1.28 4.90
N SER A 270 -14.59 0.95 3.79
CA SER A 270 -13.54 1.75 3.13
C SER A 270 -12.28 1.99 3.97
N LYS A 271 -12.02 1.17 5.01
CA LYS A 271 -10.83 1.26 5.86
C LYS A 271 -10.16 -0.10 5.98
N LEU A 272 -8.84 -0.11 6.03
CA LEU A 272 -8.08 -1.32 6.28
C LEU A 272 -8.36 -1.85 7.68
N TYR A 273 -8.77 -3.10 7.76
CA TYR A 273 -9.05 -3.80 9.01
C TYR A 273 -7.85 -4.63 9.45
N ARG A 274 -7.19 -4.19 10.51
CA ARG A 274 -5.98 -4.84 11.07
C ARG A 274 -6.26 -5.73 12.29
N GLY A 275 -7.51 -5.80 12.76
CA GLY A 275 -7.86 -6.56 13.98
C GLY A 275 -7.35 -5.92 15.27
N GLY A 276 -7.32 -6.68 16.36
CA GLY A 276 -6.97 -6.19 17.70
C GLY A 276 -5.51 -5.74 17.82
N ILE A 277 -4.59 -6.59 17.40
CA ILE A 277 -3.13 -6.40 17.54
C ILE A 277 -2.42 -6.12 16.19
N GLY A 278 -3.16 -5.98 15.10
CA GLY A 278 -2.56 -5.71 13.77
C GLY A 278 -2.49 -6.91 12.83
N MET A 279 -2.69 -8.13 13.33
CA MET A 279 -2.43 -9.39 12.62
C MET A 279 -3.72 -10.07 12.12
N ALA A 280 -4.75 -9.31 11.73
CA ALA A 280 -5.93 -9.90 11.09
C ALA A 280 -5.60 -10.32 9.65
N GLY A 281 -6.23 -11.39 9.18
CA GLY A 281 -6.07 -11.81 7.78
C GLY A 281 -5.23 -13.07 7.58
N GLU A 282 -4.97 -13.86 8.62
CA GLU A 282 -4.24 -15.14 8.55
C GLU A 282 -5.06 -16.23 7.83
N PHE A 283 -5.59 -15.90 6.64
CA PHE A 283 -6.49 -16.73 5.84
C PHE A 283 -5.83 -18.02 5.36
N GLY A 284 -4.55 -17.99 5.03
CA GLY A 284 -3.79 -19.18 4.66
C GLY A 284 -3.78 -20.26 5.73
N HIS A 285 -3.95 -19.87 7.01
CA HIS A 285 -3.91 -20.78 8.16
C HIS A 285 -5.26 -21.24 8.67
N ILE A 286 -6.38 -20.88 8.02
CA ILE A 286 -7.67 -21.49 8.35
C ILE A 286 -7.65 -22.98 8.00
N ARG A 287 -8.29 -23.77 8.87
CA ARG A 287 -8.39 -25.20 8.63
C ARG A 287 -9.48 -25.52 7.59
N ILE A 288 -9.13 -26.22 6.55
CA ILE A 288 -10.05 -26.73 5.53
C ILE A 288 -10.36 -28.19 5.77
N SER A 289 -11.63 -28.57 5.61
CA SER A 289 -12.08 -29.95 5.82
C SER A 289 -11.40 -30.92 4.83
N GLY A 290 -10.99 -32.07 5.36
CA GLY A 290 -10.33 -33.12 4.57
C GLY A 290 -8.87 -32.85 4.23
N LEU A 291 -8.26 -31.76 4.72
CA LEU A 291 -6.82 -31.55 4.63
C LEU A 291 -6.12 -32.02 5.91
N GLU A 292 -5.10 -32.86 5.74
CA GLU A 292 -4.30 -33.42 6.85
C GLU A 292 -2.81 -33.11 6.70
N ALA A 293 -2.43 -32.30 5.70
CA ALA A 293 -1.04 -31.93 5.49
C ALA A 293 -0.52 -31.01 6.62
N PRO A 294 0.69 -31.27 7.14
CA PRO A 294 1.32 -30.36 8.10
C PRO A 294 1.68 -29.04 7.45
N CYS A 295 1.36 -27.94 8.13
CA CYS A 295 1.72 -26.58 7.75
C CYS A 295 2.98 -26.13 8.48
N HIS A 296 3.75 -25.21 7.87
CA HIS A 296 4.94 -24.63 8.51
C HIS A 296 4.61 -23.88 9.82
N CYS A 297 3.36 -23.39 9.99
CA CYS A 297 2.92 -22.76 11.23
C CYS A 297 2.77 -23.75 12.41
N GLY A 298 3.07 -25.04 12.22
CA GLY A 298 2.97 -26.10 13.23
C GLY A 298 1.56 -26.68 13.39
N LYS A 299 0.58 -26.27 12.58
CA LYS A 299 -0.80 -26.80 12.55
C LYS A 299 -0.98 -27.79 11.39
N ILE A 300 -2.14 -28.47 11.37
CA ILE A 300 -2.49 -29.44 10.35
C ILE A 300 -3.75 -28.97 9.59
N GLY A 301 -3.73 -29.10 8.27
CA GLY A 301 -4.88 -28.85 7.41
C GLY A 301 -5.15 -27.41 7.07
N CYS A 302 -4.12 -26.54 7.14
CA CYS A 302 -4.22 -25.15 6.72
C CYS A 302 -4.46 -25.05 5.20
N LEU A 303 -5.25 -24.06 4.77
CA LEU A 303 -5.57 -23.79 3.36
C LEU A 303 -4.31 -23.68 2.50
N GLU A 304 -3.28 -23.00 2.96
CA GLU A 304 -2.04 -22.77 2.20
C GLU A 304 -1.31 -24.06 1.85
N THR A 305 -1.53 -25.17 2.59
CA THR A 305 -0.89 -26.46 2.29
C THR A 305 -1.33 -27.08 0.95
N VAL A 306 -2.33 -26.50 0.31
CA VAL A 306 -2.87 -26.99 -0.97
C VAL A 306 -3.02 -25.90 -2.02
N SER A 307 -3.27 -24.65 -1.61
CA SER A 307 -3.65 -23.58 -2.53
C SER A 307 -2.59 -22.47 -2.68
N SER A 308 -1.50 -22.51 -1.91
CA SER A 308 -0.38 -21.58 -2.10
C SER A 308 0.51 -21.97 -3.28
N GLY A 309 1.27 -21.02 -3.81
CA GLY A 309 2.27 -21.27 -4.85
C GLY A 309 3.26 -22.34 -4.42
N ARG A 310 3.83 -22.23 -3.21
CA ARG A 310 4.74 -23.25 -2.63
C ARG A 310 4.10 -24.64 -2.57
N ALA A 311 2.82 -24.74 -2.22
CA ALA A 311 2.13 -26.03 -2.18
C ALA A 311 1.97 -26.64 -3.58
N ILE A 312 1.63 -25.82 -4.56
CA ILE A 312 1.50 -26.20 -5.97
C ILE A 312 2.85 -26.66 -6.53
N GLU A 313 3.90 -25.90 -6.31
CA GLU A 313 5.28 -26.21 -6.72
C GLU A 313 5.81 -27.50 -6.09
N LYS A 314 5.56 -27.68 -4.80
CA LYS A 314 5.96 -28.88 -4.06
C LYS A 314 5.35 -30.16 -4.66
N VAL A 315 4.09 -30.09 -5.09
CA VAL A 315 3.41 -31.24 -5.72
C VAL A 315 3.95 -31.49 -7.12
N ALA A 316 4.18 -30.46 -7.91
CA ALA A 316 4.65 -30.58 -9.30
C ALA A 316 6.16 -30.78 -9.43
N GLY A 317 6.95 -30.42 -8.41
CA GLY A 317 8.42 -30.39 -8.47
C GLY A 317 8.98 -29.38 -9.47
N LYS A 318 8.24 -28.29 -9.74
CA LYS A 318 8.57 -27.25 -10.74
C LYS A 318 8.12 -25.89 -10.23
N PRO A 319 8.74 -24.78 -10.69
CA PRO A 319 8.27 -23.42 -10.40
C PRO A 319 6.83 -23.20 -10.84
N LEU A 320 6.08 -22.37 -10.12
CA LEU A 320 4.68 -22.05 -10.40
C LEU A 320 4.48 -21.53 -11.83
N GLN A 321 5.40 -20.72 -12.31
CA GLN A 321 5.36 -20.19 -13.68
C GLN A 321 5.40 -21.31 -14.73
N ASP A 322 6.28 -22.31 -14.55
CA ASP A 322 6.38 -23.45 -15.48
C ASP A 322 5.10 -24.32 -15.46
N ILE A 323 4.46 -24.45 -14.30
CA ILE A 323 3.19 -25.17 -14.14
C ILE A 323 2.07 -24.44 -14.89
N ILE A 324 1.99 -23.10 -14.72
CA ILE A 324 1.00 -22.27 -15.43
C ILE A 324 1.22 -22.36 -16.95
N GLU A 325 2.47 -22.31 -17.41
CA GLU A 325 2.78 -22.45 -18.84
C GLU A 325 2.45 -23.85 -19.38
N ALA A 326 2.70 -24.91 -18.60
CA ALA A 326 2.34 -26.26 -18.97
C ALA A 326 0.80 -26.41 -19.09
N ALA A 327 0.05 -25.89 -18.11
CA ALA A 327 -1.41 -25.89 -18.13
C ALA A 327 -1.99 -25.13 -19.34
N ARG A 328 -1.39 -24.03 -19.74
CA ARG A 328 -1.75 -23.29 -20.97
C ARG A 328 -1.46 -24.03 -22.25
N LYS A 329 -0.58 -25.05 -22.20
CA LYS A 329 -0.26 -25.98 -23.30
C LYS A 329 -1.02 -27.31 -23.19
N ASP A 330 -2.14 -27.29 -22.48
CA ASP A 330 -3.04 -28.46 -22.30
C ASP A 330 -2.41 -29.63 -21.52
N ASP A 331 -1.42 -29.41 -20.67
CA ASP A 331 -0.93 -30.43 -19.74
C ASP A 331 -2.02 -30.71 -18.68
N ILE A 332 -2.63 -31.89 -18.78
CA ILE A 332 -3.75 -32.30 -17.92
C ILE A 332 -3.35 -32.30 -16.44
N SER A 333 -2.14 -32.75 -16.11
CA SER A 333 -1.67 -32.83 -14.72
C SER A 333 -1.52 -31.44 -14.10
N ALA A 334 -1.01 -30.49 -14.87
CA ALA A 334 -0.89 -29.08 -14.44
C ALA A 334 -2.27 -28.42 -14.30
N ILE A 335 -3.21 -28.67 -15.24
CA ILE A 335 -4.59 -28.20 -15.17
C ILE A 335 -5.28 -28.74 -13.91
N ASP A 336 -5.20 -30.06 -13.67
CA ASP A 336 -5.81 -30.70 -12.51
C ASP A 336 -5.24 -30.19 -11.18
N LEU A 337 -3.96 -29.89 -11.15
CA LEU A 337 -3.29 -29.35 -9.95
C LEU A 337 -3.81 -27.94 -9.65
N LEU A 338 -3.83 -27.04 -10.63
CA LEU A 338 -4.38 -25.68 -10.49
C LEU A 338 -5.87 -25.71 -10.14
N HIS A 339 -6.65 -26.60 -10.76
CA HIS A 339 -8.07 -26.77 -10.48
C HIS A 339 -8.31 -27.17 -9.02
N ARG A 340 -7.58 -28.15 -8.48
CA ARG A 340 -7.70 -28.58 -7.08
C ARG A 340 -7.30 -27.47 -6.11
N ALA A 341 -6.25 -26.74 -6.42
CA ALA A 341 -5.81 -25.60 -5.62
C ALA A 341 -6.90 -24.52 -5.61
N GLY A 342 -7.48 -24.19 -6.76
CA GLY A 342 -8.57 -23.22 -6.90
C GLY A 342 -9.85 -23.65 -6.19
N GLU A 343 -10.23 -24.94 -6.27
CA GLU A 343 -11.41 -25.46 -5.55
C GLU A 343 -11.27 -25.25 -4.03
N LYS A 344 -10.10 -25.57 -3.46
CA LYS A 344 -9.84 -25.38 -2.02
C LYS A 344 -9.77 -23.92 -1.62
N LEU A 345 -9.18 -23.09 -2.44
CA LEU A 345 -9.17 -21.63 -2.25
C LEU A 345 -10.61 -21.09 -2.21
N GLY A 346 -11.45 -21.50 -3.16
CA GLY A 346 -12.85 -21.09 -3.22
C GLY A 346 -13.71 -21.60 -2.05
N GLU A 347 -13.41 -22.81 -1.50
CA GLU A 347 -14.01 -23.30 -0.26
C GLU A 347 -13.70 -22.37 0.93
N GLY A 348 -12.44 -21.96 1.06
CA GLY A 348 -12.02 -20.97 2.07
C GLY A 348 -12.69 -19.61 1.86
N ILE A 349 -12.73 -19.11 0.62
CA ILE A 349 -13.38 -17.84 0.26
C ILE A 349 -14.87 -17.88 0.60
N ALA A 350 -15.57 -18.99 0.35
CA ALA A 350 -16.98 -19.14 0.72
C ALA A 350 -17.20 -18.93 2.23
N THR A 351 -16.28 -19.40 3.07
CA THR A 351 -16.30 -19.14 4.52
C THR A 351 -16.15 -17.65 4.81
N MET A 352 -15.23 -16.95 4.15
CA MET A 352 -15.05 -15.51 4.31
C MET A 352 -16.28 -14.71 3.85
N VAL A 353 -16.91 -15.13 2.75
CA VAL A 353 -18.17 -14.54 2.26
C VAL A 353 -19.27 -14.67 3.32
N HIS A 354 -19.37 -15.79 4.03
CA HIS A 354 -20.33 -15.95 5.11
C HIS A 354 -20.04 -15.07 6.33
N LEU A 355 -18.77 -14.85 6.68
CA LEU A 355 -18.37 -14.11 7.87
C LEU A 355 -18.42 -12.59 7.66
N PHE A 356 -17.97 -12.11 6.50
CA PHE A 356 -17.77 -10.68 6.23
C PHE A 356 -18.78 -10.09 5.28
N ASN A 357 -19.50 -10.91 4.48
CA ASN A 357 -20.43 -10.49 3.45
C ASN A 357 -19.86 -9.34 2.59
N PRO A 358 -18.69 -9.54 1.95
CA PRO A 358 -18.02 -8.49 1.20
C PRO A 358 -18.77 -8.13 -0.08
N ASP A 359 -18.53 -6.93 -0.59
CA ASP A 359 -19.00 -6.50 -1.91
C ASP A 359 -18.15 -7.12 -3.02
N MET A 360 -16.85 -7.35 -2.74
CA MET A 360 -15.89 -7.89 -3.70
C MET A 360 -14.83 -8.76 -3.02
N VAL A 361 -14.39 -9.81 -3.72
CA VAL A 361 -13.16 -10.55 -3.44
C VAL A 361 -12.20 -10.33 -4.60
N VAL A 362 -10.97 -9.92 -4.30
CA VAL A 362 -9.88 -9.77 -5.27
C VAL A 362 -8.84 -10.84 -5.02
N ILE A 363 -8.47 -11.59 -6.04
CA ILE A 363 -7.33 -12.52 -6.01
C ILE A 363 -6.16 -11.83 -6.68
N GLY A 364 -5.05 -11.72 -5.96
CA GLY A 364 -3.80 -11.13 -6.44
C GLY A 364 -2.61 -12.05 -6.18
N GLY A 365 -1.41 -11.51 -6.38
CA GLY A 365 -0.17 -12.25 -6.30
C GLY A 365 0.18 -12.93 -7.63
N GLU A 366 1.15 -13.84 -7.61
CA GLU A 366 1.68 -14.51 -8.81
C GLU A 366 0.65 -15.40 -9.50
N ILE A 367 -0.30 -15.94 -8.73
CA ILE A 367 -1.35 -16.83 -9.24
C ILE A 367 -2.27 -16.15 -10.26
N VAL A 368 -2.33 -14.81 -10.32
CA VAL A 368 -3.10 -14.08 -11.34
C VAL A 368 -2.69 -14.47 -12.76
N GLN A 369 -1.45 -14.90 -12.93
CA GLN A 369 -0.95 -15.35 -14.22
C GLN A 369 -1.65 -16.62 -14.72
N ALA A 370 -2.26 -17.41 -13.82
CA ALA A 370 -3.05 -18.58 -14.22
C ALA A 370 -4.39 -18.22 -14.88
N GLY A 371 -4.89 -16.99 -14.66
CA GLY A 371 -6.14 -16.51 -15.24
C GLY A 371 -7.32 -17.43 -14.94
N ASP A 372 -8.08 -17.81 -15.98
CA ASP A 372 -9.26 -18.66 -15.85
C ASP A 372 -8.96 -20.06 -15.31
N LEU A 373 -7.74 -20.58 -15.48
CA LEU A 373 -7.33 -21.87 -14.91
C LEU A 373 -7.45 -21.90 -13.37
N MET A 374 -7.33 -20.74 -12.73
CA MET A 374 -7.52 -20.58 -11.28
C MET A 374 -8.88 -19.96 -10.96
N LEU A 375 -9.31 -18.94 -11.71
CA LEU A 375 -10.53 -18.17 -11.39
C LEU A 375 -11.80 -19.04 -11.49
N VAL A 376 -11.89 -19.88 -12.52
CA VAL A 376 -13.07 -20.73 -12.75
C VAL A 376 -13.29 -21.73 -11.61
N PRO A 377 -12.31 -22.55 -11.18
CA PRO A 377 -12.51 -23.47 -10.07
C PRO A 377 -12.79 -22.75 -8.74
N VAL A 378 -12.20 -21.60 -8.50
CA VAL A 378 -12.54 -20.75 -7.33
C VAL A 378 -14.01 -20.35 -7.38
N GLN A 379 -14.50 -19.83 -8.50
CA GLN A 379 -15.89 -19.41 -8.66
C GLN A 379 -16.86 -20.59 -8.52
N GLN A 380 -16.51 -21.75 -9.06
CA GLN A 380 -17.31 -22.97 -8.93
C GLN A 380 -17.42 -23.41 -7.46
N ALA A 381 -16.34 -23.36 -6.70
CA ALA A 381 -16.34 -23.68 -5.29
C ALA A 381 -17.16 -22.67 -4.47
N ILE A 382 -17.03 -21.37 -4.73
CA ILE A 382 -17.88 -20.35 -4.11
C ILE A 382 -19.35 -20.63 -4.43
N ASN A 383 -19.67 -20.99 -5.66
CA ASN A 383 -21.04 -21.33 -6.06
C ASN A 383 -21.59 -22.56 -5.35
N LYS A 384 -20.73 -23.52 -5.04
CA LYS A 384 -21.09 -24.77 -4.35
C LYS A 384 -21.28 -24.56 -2.84
N TYR A 385 -20.44 -23.75 -2.21
CA TYR A 385 -20.35 -23.68 -0.75
C TYR A 385 -20.97 -22.42 -0.14
N ALA A 386 -21.03 -21.29 -0.85
CA ALA A 386 -21.60 -20.06 -0.31
C ALA A 386 -23.11 -19.97 -0.54
N LEU A 387 -23.81 -19.36 0.44
CA LEU A 387 -25.25 -19.09 0.36
C LEU A 387 -25.58 -18.23 -0.88
N ALA A 388 -26.57 -18.67 -1.67
CA ALA A 388 -26.89 -18.09 -2.97
C ALA A 388 -27.10 -16.57 -2.94
N ARG A 389 -27.75 -16.05 -1.90
CA ARG A 389 -28.00 -14.61 -1.76
C ARG A 389 -26.73 -13.81 -1.50
N MET A 390 -25.80 -14.34 -0.71
CA MET A 390 -24.55 -13.68 -0.37
C MET A 390 -23.58 -13.68 -1.56
N ARG A 391 -23.38 -14.87 -2.19
CA ARG A 391 -22.53 -14.98 -3.38
C ARG A 391 -23.01 -14.17 -4.57
N GLY A 392 -24.34 -13.95 -4.70
CA GLY A 392 -24.91 -13.13 -5.78
C GLY A 392 -24.70 -11.64 -5.59
N HIS A 393 -24.29 -11.20 -4.40
CA HIS A 393 -23.91 -9.83 -4.11
C HIS A 393 -22.39 -9.60 -4.23
N CYS A 394 -21.59 -10.62 -3.98
CA CYS A 394 -20.13 -10.55 -3.95
C CYS A 394 -19.53 -10.78 -5.34
N GLU A 395 -18.80 -9.81 -5.87
CA GLU A 395 -18.04 -9.96 -7.11
C GLU A 395 -16.69 -10.64 -6.83
N LEU A 396 -16.29 -11.58 -7.70
CA LEU A 396 -14.95 -12.18 -7.71
C LEU A 396 -14.14 -11.62 -8.87
N LYS A 397 -12.98 -11.03 -8.59
CA LYS A 397 -12.07 -10.47 -9.62
C LYS A 397 -10.62 -10.87 -9.39
N MET A 398 -9.86 -10.93 -10.47
CA MET A 398 -8.40 -10.96 -10.43
C MET A 398 -7.86 -9.52 -10.34
N SER A 399 -6.76 -9.35 -9.61
CA SER A 399 -6.02 -8.11 -9.56
C SER A 399 -5.54 -7.68 -10.95
N ASN A 400 -5.66 -6.41 -11.26
CA ASN A 400 -5.05 -5.81 -12.45
C ASN A 400 -3.70 -5.12 -12.15
N LEU A 401 -3.32 -5.00 -10.87
CA LEU A 401 -2.01 -4.49 -10.45
C LEU A 401 -0.95 -5.58 -10.46
N GLY A 402 -1.38 -6.84 -10.49
CA GLY A 402 -0.52 -8.01 -10.56
C GLY A 402 0.48 -8.09 -9.39
N VAL A 403 1.70 -8.49 -9.70
CA VAL A 403 2.78 -8.68 -8.72
C VAL A 403 3.30 -7.36 -8.10
N TYR A 404 2.89 -6.21 -8.62
CA TYR A 404 3.32 -4.90 -8.13
C TYR A 404 2.36 -4.27 -7.12
N SER A 405 1.28 -4.95 -6.76
CA SER A 405 0.28 -4.42 -5.83
C SER A 405 0.86 -4.06 -4.46
N ALA A 406 1.76 -4.90 -3.90
CA ALA A 406 2.38 -4.62 -2.61
C ALA A 406 3.26 -3.37 -2.64
N ILE A 407 4.16 -3.23 -3.63
CA ILE A 407 5.03 -2.05 -3.73
C ILE A 407 4.23 -0.76 -3.95
N LEU A 408 3.14 -0.79 -4.71
CA LEU A 408 2.23 0.34 -4.86
C LEU A 408 1.49 0.65 -3.54
N GLY A 409 1.19 -0.37 -2.76
CA GLY A 409 0.53 -0.24 -1.47
C GLY A 409 1.41 0.39 -0.40
N THR A 410 2.74 0.25 -0.49
CA THR A 410 3.68 0.93 0.44
C THR A 410 3.51 2.45 0.38
N LEU A 411 3.29 3.01 -0.81
CA LEU A 411 2.96 4.42 -0.98
C LEU A 411 1.67 4.77 -0.23
N MET A 412 0.61 3.96 -0.40
CA MET A 412 -0.68 4.25 0.24
C MET A 412 -0.64 4.12 1.75
N MET A 413 0.15 3.18 2.27
CA MET A 413 0.40 3.06 3.70
C MET A 413 1.06 4.33 4.28
N VAL A 414 2.10 4.85 3.63
CA VAL A 414 2.73 6.12 4.01
C VAL A 414 1.71 7.24 3.97
N MET A 415 0.91 7.32 2.90
CA MET A 415 -0.09 8.36 2.73
C MET A 415 -1.20 8.26 3.79
N GLU A 416 -1.65 7.06 4.18
CA GLU A 416 -2.63 6.90 5.27
C GLU A 416 -2.13 7.54 6.57
N HIS A 417 -0.87 7.30 6.95
CA HIS A 417 -0.27 7.89 8.15
C HIS A 417 -0.06 9.41 8.05
N LEU A 418 0.14 9.92 6.85
CA LEU A 418 0.21 11.37 6.63
C LEU A 418 -1.13 12.06 6.83
N TYR A 419 -2.22 11.32 6.67
CA TYR A 419 -3.58 11.83 6.51
C TYR A 419 -4.49 11.58 7.69
N ASP A 420 -4.02 10.98 8.79
CA ASP A 420 -4.87 10.71 9.96
C ASP A 420 -5.47 12.01 10.52
N ASP A 421 -6.81 12.08 10.51
CA ASP A 421 -7.64 13.25 10.78
C ASP A 421 -7.49 13.84 12.18
N THR A 422 -6.90 13.09 13.11
CA THR A 422 -7.01 13.39 14.53
C THR A 422 -6.25 14.63 14.97
N GLU A 423 -5.29 15.13 14.16
CA GLU A 423 -4.48 16.29 14.53
C GLU A 423 -4.82 17.61 13.80
N CYS A 424 -5.56 17.59 12.69
CA CYS A 424 -5.76 18.80 11.87
C CYS A 424 -6.95 19.68 12.22
N GLY A 425 -7.95 19.17 12.94
CA GLY A 425 -9.10 19.95 13.39
C GLY A 425 -10.00 20.53 12.28
N TYR A 426 -9.79 20.18 11.03
CA TYR A 426 -10.62 20.56 9.90
C TYR A 426 -11.45 19.34 9.48
N SER A 427 -12.70 19.26 9.95
CA SER A 427 -13.67 18.27 9.47
C SER A 427 -14.06 18.58 8.02
N LEU A 428 -14.14 17.55 7.19
CA LEU A 428 -14.59 17.61 5.79
C LEU A 428 -16.08 17.24 5.63
N TYR A 429 -16.88 17.36 6.68
CA TYR A 429 -18.33 17.18 6.63
C TYR A 429 -19.06 18.49 6.79
#